data_f4a2504cd97fc54ac7190aedc76fc4d0
#
_entry.id   f4a2504cd97fc54ac7190aedc76fc4d0
#
_cell.length_a   1.000
_cell.length_b   1.000
_cell.length_c   1.000
_cell.angle_alpha   90.00
_cell.angle_beta   90.00
_cell.angle_gamma   90.00
#
_symmetry.space_group_name_H-M   'P 1'
#
loop_
_entity.id
_entity.type
_entity.pdbx_description
1 polymer ?
#
loop_
_entity_poly.entity_id
_entity_poly.type
_entity_poly.pdbx_seq_one_letter_code
_entity_poly.pdbx_strand_id
1 'polypeptide(L)'
;MKAPVARLVASALVVFTSALSPAAGLKDALTFHASFDQGFDADFSRGEKSALVRTKQGTVPLVANEELKLVPGGRFGGGLHFTKKGGTQPRFKGAGVLGYNDKSWSTSVSVWMRLDPDKDLEPGYCDPVQIVGDDTKRGFIFLEWSKDETPREFRFAIRPLEQIWNPNKLDWAKMTDAQRPAVNLKRAPFSREAWTHAVFTLENVNDKAKKPVGKLWLNGKLMGKIENWDLTFGWNPDAVQLVLGAAYVGHLDDLAVFSRALTDAEVTQLHGLKTGVRELHP
;
A
#
# COMPACT_ATOMS: atom_id res chain seq x y z
N MET A 1 42.14 -30.19 60.73
CA MET A 1 41.66 -30.53 59.37
C MET A 1 40.75 -29.39 58.91
N LYS A 2 41.21 -28.56 57.96
CA LYS A 2 40.42 -27.45 57.39
C LYS A 2 39.90 -27.86 56.03
N ALA A 3 38.57 -27.80 55.84
CA ALA A 3 37.93 -28.09 54.54
C ALA A 3 38.15 -26.97 53.50
N PRO A 4 38.31 -27.24 52.22
CA PRO A 4 38.49 -26.23 51.22
C PRO A 4 37.12 -25.61 50.79
N VAL A 5 37.09 -24.29 50.71
CA VAL A 5 35.94 -23.49 50.20
C VAL A 5 36.06 -23.46 48.69
N ALA A 6 35.09 -24.06 47.99
CA ALA A 6 35.00 -23.96 46.54
C ALA A 6 34.33 -22.60 46.16
N ARG A 7 35.04 -21.79 45.41
CA ARG A 7 34.48 -20.58 44.77
C ARG A 7 33.78 -20.95 43.48
N LEU A 8 32.47 -20.79 43.42
CA LEU A 8 31.72 -20.81 42.16
C LEU A 8 31.95 -19.51 41.40
N VAL A 9 32.53 -19.56 40.24
CA VAL A 9 32.62 -18.45 39.28
C VAL A 9 31.37 -18.55 38.37
N ALA A 10 30.43 -17.66 38.57
CA ALA A 10 29.31 -17.53 37.67
C ALA A 10 29.69 -16.66 36.46
N SER A 11 29.89 -17.31 35.29
CA SER A 11 30.07 -16.59 34.02
C SER A 11 28.71 -16.11 33.50
N ALA A 12 28.49 -14.81 33.53
CA ALA A 12 27.33 -14.17 32.90
C ALA A 12 27.55 -14.13 31.37
N LEU A 13 26.75 -14.89 30.63
CA LEU A 13 26.71 -14.82 29.18
C LEU A 13 25.93 -13.59 28.77
N VAL A 14 26.60 -12.52 28.34
CA VAL A 14 25.97 -11.34 27.77
C VAL A 14 25.60 -11.64 26.31
N VAL A 15 24.35 -11.92 26.06
CA VAL A 15 23.81 -12.06 24.69
C VAL A 15 23.59 -10.65 24.13
N PHE A 16 24.49 -10.20 23.25
CA PHE A 16 24.26 -9.00 22.46
C PHE A 16 23.22 -9.31 21.36
N THR A 17 21.95 -8.95 21.59
CA THR A 17 20.99 -8.83 20.52
C THR A 17 21.26 -7.51 19.80
N SER A 18 21.92 -7.56 18.65
CA SER A 18 22.03 -6.42 17.75
C SER A 18 20.63 -6.10 17.20
N ALA A 19 19.97 -5.11 17.80
CA ALA A 19 18.80 -4.52 17.20
C ALA A 19 19.24 -3.85 15.88
N LEU A 20 18.78 -4.37 14.75
CA LEU A 20 18.95 -3.71 13.45
C LEU A 20 18.37 -2.28 13.56
N SER A 21 19.16 -1.30 13.06
CA SER A 21 18.64 0.08 12.95
C SER A 21 17.34 0.07 12.14
N PRO A 22 16.28 0.78 12.56
CA PRO A 22 15.03 0.88 11.80
C PRO A 22 15.24 1.30 10.34
N ALA A 23 16.22 2.17 10.07
CA ALA A 23 16.57 2.57 8.70
C ALA A 23 17.13 1.42 7.85
N ALA A 24 17.97 0.56 8.42
CA ALA A 24 18.44 -0.65 7.74
C ALA A 24 17.27 -1.59 7.42
N GLY A 25 16.32 -1.76 8.36
CA GLY A 25 15.14 -2.58 8.15
C GLY A 25 14.21 -2.10 7.03
N LEU A 26 14.04 -0.78 6.86
CA LEU A 26 13.26 -0.20 5.75
C LEU A 26 13.97 -0.42 4.40
N LYS A 27 15.27 -0.14 4.33
CA LYS A 27 16.08 -0.32 3.12
C LYS A 27 16.04 -1.79 2.64
N ASP A 28 16.23 -2.73 3.53
CA ASP A 28 16.23 -4.16 3.20
C ASP A 28 14.84 -4.66 2.76
N ALA A 29 13.77 -4.07 3.29
CA ALA A 29 12.41 -4.41 2.93
C ALA A 29 11.93 -3.77 1.62
N LEU A 30 12.56 -2.69 1.15
CA LEU A 30 12.15 -1.99 -0.07
C LEU A 30 12.26 -2.91 -1.29
N THR A 31 11.17 -3.02 -2.04
CA THR A 31 11.10 -3.82 -3.27
C THR A 31 10.81 -2.98 -4.51
N PHE A 32 10.22 -1.79 -4.31
CA PHE A 32 9.82 -0.93 -5.41
C PHE A 32 9.74 0.53 -4.95
N HIS A 33 10.17 1.44 -5.81
CA HIS A 33 9.98 2.87 -5.63
C HIS A 33 9.81 3.57 -6.98
N ALA A 34 8.79 4.40 -7.11
CA ALA A 34 8.55 5.30 -8.23
C ALA A 34 8.34 6.72 -7.70
N SER A 35 9.34 7.58 -7.93
CA SER A 35 9.30 9.00 -7.53
C SER A 35 8.51 9.87 -8.48
N PHE A 36 8.32 9.41 -9.72
CA PHE A 36 7.71 10.19 -10.81
C PHE A 36 8.43 11.50 -11.15
N ASP A 37 9.72 11.62 -10.77
CA ASP A 37 10.53 12.80 -11.05
C ASP A 37 10.94 12.91 -12.53
N GLN A 38 11.30 11.77 -13.12
CA GLN A 38 11.88 11.71 -14.45
C GLN A 38 11.01 10.96 -15.48
N GLY A 39 9.94 10.30 -15.01
CA GLY A 39 9.09 9.46 -15.86
C GLY A 39 8.04 8.68 -15.07
N PHE A 40 7.41 7.75 -15.76
CA PHE A 40 6.41 6.87 -15.16
C PHE A 40 6.99 5.58 -14.59
N ASP A 41 8.16 5.17 -15.10
CA ASP A 41 8.84 3.95 -14.67
C ASP A 41 9.39 4.10 -13.24
N ALA A 42 9.52 2.97 -12.55
CA ALA A 42 10.11 2.98 -11.22
C ALA A 42 11.61 3.32 -11.25
N ASP A 43 12.06 4.11 -10.28
CA ASP A 43 13.48 4.40 -10.05
C ASP A 43 14.21 3.16 -9.55
N PHE A 44 13.55 2.42 -8.65
CA PHE A 44 14.04 1.17 -8.09
C PHE A 44 12.97 0.08 -8.12
N SER A 45 13.35 -1.13 -8.51
CA SER A 45 12.49 -2.32 -8.43
C SER A 45 13.33 -3.60 -8.31
N ARG A 46 12.87 -4.54 -7.48
CA ARG A 46 13.37 -5.93 -7.47
C ARG A 46 12.70 -6.79 -8.55
N GLY A 47 11.64 -6.28 -9.16
CA GLY A 47 10.96 -6.83 -10.34
C GLY A 47 11.13 -5.93 -11.55
N GLU A 48 10.11 -5.85 -12.39
CA GLU A 48 10.09 -4.93 -13.53
C GLU A 48 9.86 -3.49 -13.07
N LYS A 49 10.51 -2.54 -13.78
CA LYS A 49 10.37 -1.09 -13.51
C LYS A 49 9.27 -0.43 -14.34
N SER A 50 8.93 -1.04 -15.48
CA SER A 50 8.10 -0.41 -16.50
C SER A 50 6.69 -0.12 -16.01
N ALA A 51 6.26 1.11 -16.16
CA ALA A 51 4.88 1.51 -16.04
C ALA A 51 4.12 1.14 -17.31
N LEU A 52 3.03 0.41 -17.16
CA LEU A 52 2.22 -0.09 -18.25
C LEU A 52 0.81 0.50 -18.18
N VAL A 53 0.09 0.50 -19.29
CA VAL A 53 -1.34 0.82 -19.34
C VAL A 53 -2.09 -0.23 -20.17
N ARG A 54 -3.29 -0.58 -19.74
CA ARG A 54 -4.17 -1.49 -20.50
C ARG A 54 -4.92 -0.70 -21.56
N THR A 55 -4.84 -1.16 -22.80
CA THR A 55 -5.61 -0.65 -23.94
C THR A 55 -6.50 -1.75 -24.53
N LYS A 56 -7.30 -1.41 -25.55
CA LYS A 56 -8.09 -2.41 -26.29
C LYS A 56 -7.20 -3.42 -27.04
N GLN A 57 -5.99 -3.03 -27.40
CA GLN A 57 -5.01 -3.84 -28.13
C GLN A 57 -4.11 -4.66 -27.20
N GLY A 58 -4.24 -4.50 -25.87
CA GLY A 58 -3.40 -5.17 -24.89
C GLY A 58 -2.74 -4.20 -23.92
N THR A 59 -1.66 -4.66 -23.28
CA THR A 59 -0.89 -3.87 -22.33
C THR A 59 0.33 -3.28 -23.02
N VAL A 60 0.50 -1.96 -22.94
CA VAL A 60 1.58 -1.21 -23.60
C VAL A 60 2.30 -0.32 -22.59
N PRO A 61 3.54 0.16 -22.88
CA PRO A 61 4.22 1.16 -22.05
C PRO A 61 3.36 2.41 -21.86
N LEU A 62 3.36 2.94 -20.64
CA LEU A 62 2.63 4.16 -20.32
C LEU A 62 3.34 5.38 -20.91
N VAL A 63 2.57 6.27 -21.52
CA VAL A 63 3.00 7.60 -21.95
C VAL A 63 2.05 8.66 -21.41
N ALA A 64 2.57 9.88 -21.22
CA ALA A 64 1.75 11.02 -20.81
C ALA A 64 0.65 11.30 -21.83
N ASN A 65 -0.51 11.72 -21.34
CA ASN A 65 -1.65 12.06 -22.17
C ASN A 65 -2.51 13.15 -21.47
N GLU A 66 -3.70 13.44 -21.97
CA GLU A 66 -4.59 14.44 -21.37
C GLU A 66 -5.09 14.07 -19.98
N GLU A 67 -5.25 12.76 -19.68
CA GLU A 67 -5.78 12.27 -18.40
C GLU A 67 -4.69 12.18 -17.32
N LEU A 68 -3.43 11.92 -17.72
CA LEU A 68 -2.32 11.70 -16.81
C LEU A 68 -1.06 12.44 -17.26
N LYS A 69 -0.51 13.27 -16.39
CA LYS A 69 0.67 14.09 -16.64
C LYS A 69 1.71 13.88 -15.54
N LEU A 70 2.99 14.02 -15.93
CA LEU A 70 4.06 14.34 -15.01
C LEU A 70 4.06 15.84 -14.77
N VAL A 71 4.12 16.26 -13.52
CA VAL A 71 4.08 17.67 -13.15
C VAL A 71 5.20 18.01 -12.17
N PRO A 72 5.79 19.22 -12.22
CA PRO A 72 6.65 19.69 -11.15
C PRO A 72 5.84 19.93 -9.87
N GLY A 73 6.49 19.91 -8.71
CA GLY A 73 5.83 20.20 -7.43
C GLY A 73 5.08 19.00 -6.85
N GLY A 74 5.67 17.81 -6.99
CA GLY A 74 5.36 16.63 -6.17
C GLY A 74 5.65 16.90 -4.68
N ARG A 75 5.53 15.88 -3.85
CA ARG A 75 5.94 15.97 -2.45
C ARG A 75 7.46 16.08 -2.32
N PHE A 76 8.20 15.36 -3.21
CA PHE A 76 9.65 15.27 -3.22
C PHE A 76 10.22 15.42 -4.64
N GLY A 77 9.83 16.46 -5.36
CA GLY A 77 10.29 16.73 -6.72
C GLY A 77 9.16 16.78 -7.72
N GLY A 78 9.12 15.89 -8.70
CA GLY A 78 8.02 15.67 -9.62
C GLY A 78 6.88 14.87 -9.00
N GLY A 79 5.84 14.62 -9.78
CA GLY A 79 4.71 13.78 -9.35
C GLY A 79 3.73 13.52 -10.49
N LEU A 80 2.78 12.63 -10.23
CA LEU A 80 1.66 12.35 -11.14
C LEU A 80 0.51 13.32 -10.88
N HIS A 81 -0.14 13.76 -11.95
CA HIS A 81 -1.40 14.47 -11.90
C HIS A 81 -2.43 13.78 -12.80
N PHE A 82 -3.43 13.18 -12.17
CA PHE A 82 -4.64 12.70 -12.82
C PHE A 82 -5.59 13.89 -12.97
N THR A 83 -5.79 14.35 -14.19
CA THR A 83 -6.46 15.62 -14.49
C THR A 83 -7.98 15.51 -14.58
N LYS A 84 -8.48 14.31 -14.82
CA LYS A 84 -9.90 13.97 -14.93
C LYS A 84 -10.10 12.48 -14.69
N LYS A 85 -11.32 12.08 -14.37
CA LYS A 85 -11.74 10.68 -14.36
C LYS A 85 -11.55 10.07 -15.75
N GLY A 86 -10.70 9.06 -15.84
CA GLY A 86 -10.33 8.47 -17.13
C GLY A 86 -9.94 7.01 -17.04
N GLY A 87 -9.54 6.47 -18.20
CA GLY A 87 -9.10 5.08 -18.36
C GLY A 87 -7.60 4.87 -18.21
N THR A 88 -6.83 5.94 -18.13
CA THR A 88 -5.36 5.84 -18.01
C THR A 88 -4.97 5.47 -16.59
N GLN A 89 -4.67 4.19 -16.39
CA GLN A 89 -4.32 3.63 -15.09
C GLN A 89 -2.91 3.02 -15.17
N PRO A 90 -1.88 3.67 -14.61
CA PRO A 90 -0.55 3.08 -14.47
C PRO A 90 -0.61 1.72 -13.77
N ARG A 91 0.10 0.73 -14.33
CA ARG A 91 0.16 -0.64 -13.83
C ARG A 91 1.60 -1.08 -13.73
N PHE A 92 1.94 -1.68 -12.59
CA PHE A 92 3.23 -2.30 -12.36
C PHE A 92 3.02 -3.79 -12.06
N LYS A 93 3.86 -4.66 -12.63
CA LYS A 93 3.80 -6.09 -12.35
C LYS A 93 4.12 -6.37 -10.89
N GLY A 94 3.38 -7.29 -10.27
CA GLY A 94 3.56 -7.65 -8.87
C GLY A 94 4.74 -8.59 -8.61
N ALA A 95 5.19 -9.32 -9.64
CA ALA A 95 6.31 -10.24 -9.52
C ALA A 95 7.61 -9.50 -9.13
N GLY A 96 8.27 -9.95 -8.06
CA GLY A 96 9.44 -9.28 -7.48
C GLY A 96 9.13 -7.98 -6.73
N VAL A 97 7.93 -7.43 -6.84
CA VAL A 97 7.48 -6.19 -6.20
C VAL A 97 6.63 -6.47 -4.97
N LEU A 98 5.47 -7.08 -5.15
CA LEU A 98 4.50 -7.32 -4.08
C LEU A 98 4.76 -8.62 -3.29
N GLY A 99 5.49 -9.57 -3.88
CA GLY A 99 5.83 -10.83 -3.24
C GLY A 99 4.63 -11.75 -2.95
N TYR A 100 3.50 -11.55 -3.66
CA TYR A 100 2.30 -12.34 -3.46
C TYR A 100 2.58 -13.84 -3.63
N ASN A 101 2.06 -14.63 -2.71
CA ASN A 101 2.01 -16.09 -2.79
C ASN A 101 0.76 -16.64 -2.09
N ASP A 102 0.40 -17.87 -2.39
CA ASP A 102 -0.83 -18.52 -1.94
C ASP A 102 -0.74 -19.17 -0.55
N LYS A 103 0.41 -19.08 0.11
CA LYS A 103 0.67 -19.74 1.43
C LYS A 103 0.70 -18.76 2.57
N SER A 104 1.52 -17.71 2.46
CA SER A 104 1.66 -16.66 3.48
C SER A 104 2.25 -15.42 2.83
N TRP A 105 1.48 -14.33 2.84
CA TRP A 105 1.86 -13.11 2.17
C TRP A 105 1.79 -11.91 3.11
N SER A 106 2.83 -11.10 3.07
CA SER A 106 2.88 -9.82 3.77
C SER A 106 3.52 -8.78 2.86
N THR A 107 3.00 -7.56 2.89
CA THR A 107 3.53 -6.44 2.10
C THR A 107 3.10 -5.11 2.72
N SER A 108 3.74 -4.03 2.31
CA SER A 108 3.28 -2.66 2.62
C SER A 108 3.36 -1.81 1.37
N VAL A 109 2.41 -0.91 1.22
CA VAL A 109 2.38 0.10 0.14
C VAL A 109 2.30 1.48 0.78
N SER A 110 3.11 2.39 0.28
CA SER A 110 3.23 3.78 0.70
C SER A 110 3.04 4.70 -0.49
N VAL A 111 2.29 5.78 -0.32
CA VAL A 111 2.06 6.79 -1.37
C VAL A 111 1.72 8.15 -0.75
N TRP A 112 2.17 9.23 -1.38
CA TRP A 112 1.72 10.57 -1.05
C TRP A 112 0.62 11.00 -2.01
N MET A 113 -0.42 11.64 -1.47
CA MET A 113 -1.59 12.09 -2.22
C MET A 113 -1.93 13.53 -1.88
N ARG A 114 -2.42 14.30 -2.89
CA ARG A 114 -2.88 15.67 -2.69
C ARG A 114 -4.10 15.94 -3.56
N LEU A 115 -5.23 16.20 -2.90
CA LEU A 115 -6.51 16.56 -3.51
C LEU A 115 -7.47 17.08 -2.43
N ASP A 116 -8.51 17.76 -2.83
CA ASP A 116 -9.73 17.98 -2.05
C ASP A 116 -10.79 16.97 -2.55
N PRO A 117 -11.09 15.90 -1.78
CA PRO A 117 -11.91 14.80 -2.29
C PRO A 117 -13.36 15.25 -2.62
N ASP A 118 -13.88 16.28 -1.94
CA ASP A 118 -15.25 16.77 -2.17
C ASP A 118 -15.36 17.70 -3.38
N LYS A 119 -14.22 18.26 -3.85
CA LYS A 119 -14.19 19.21 -4.97
C LYS A 119 -13.53 18.69 -6.23
N ASP A 120 -12.56 17.78 -6.08
CA ASP A 120 -11.74 17.29 -7.20
C ASP A 120 -12.30 16.01 -7.82
N LEU A 121 -12.90 15.14 -6.99
CA LEU A 121 -13.35 13.84 -7.45
C LEU A 121 -14.70 13.95 -8.17
N GLU A 122 -14.77 13.33 -9.33
CA GLU A 122 -16.01 13.17 -10.08
C GLU A 122 -16.95 12.13 -9.41
N PRO A 123 -18.26 12.12 -9.73
CA PRO A 123 -19.21 11.15 -9.16
C PRO A 123 -18.79 9.69 -9.35
N GLY A 124 -19.05 8.86 -8.33
CA GLY A 124 -18.73 7.43 -8.30
C GLY A 124 -17.53 7.10 -7.41
N TYR A 125 -17.29 5.81 -7.22
CA TYR A 125 -16.12 5.32 -6.49
C TYR A 125 -14.82 5.70 -7.19
N CYS A 126 -13.77 5.88 -6.39
CA CYS A 126 -12.50 6.36 -6.87
C CYS A 126 -11.37 5.68 -6.09
N ASP A 127 -10.54 4.90 -6.77
CA ASP A 127 -9.48 4.12 -6.16
C ASP A 127 -8.10 4.63 -6.61
N PRO A 128 -7.41 5.43 -5.79
CA PRO A 128 -6.08 5.93 -6.13
C PRO A 128 -5.03 4.82 -6.23
N VAL A 129 -5.17 3.75 -5.44
CA VAL A 129 -4.25 2.61 -5.41
C VAL A 129 -5.03 1.32 -5.26
N GLN A 130 -4.73 0.35 -6.12
CA GLN A 130 -5.29 -0.99 -6.09
C GLN A 130 -4.19 -2.04 -6.18
N ILE A 131 -4.38 -3.18 -5.50
CA ILE A 131 -3.68 -4.43 -5.80
C ILE A 131 -4.72 -5.40 -6.35
N VAL A 132 -4.51 -5.87 -7.57
CA VAL A 132 -5.42 -6.73 -8.31
C VAL A 132 -4.71 -7.97 -8.83
N GLY A 133 -5.46 -9.06 -8.99
CA GLY A 133 -5.02 -10.24 -9.71
C GLY A 133 -5.79 -10.41 -11.02
N ASP A 134 -5.98 -11.66 -11.39
CA ASP A 134 -6.71 -12.09 -12.58
C ASP A 134 -8.23 -11.87 -12.48
N ASP A 135 -8.79 -11.93 -11.27
CA ASP A 135 -10.22 -11.74 -11.00
C ASP A 135 -10.42 -11.08 -9.62
N THR A 136 -11.20 -9.99 -9.59
CA THR A 136 -11.53 -9.26 -8.35
C THR A 136 -12.42 -10.07 -7.38
N LYS A 137 -13.09 -11.12 -7.84
CA LYS A 137 -13.82 -12.06 -6.97
C LYS A 137 -12.88 -13.02 -6.25
N ARG A 138 -11.66 -13.17 -6.73
CA ARG A 138 -10.60 -13.98 -6.13
C ARG A 138 -9.69 -13.19 -5.19
N GLY A 139 -9.92 -11.88 -5.12
CA GLY A 139 -9.25 -10.94 -4.25
C GLY A 139 -9.20 -9.53 -4.83
N PHE A 140 -9.27 -8.52 -3.95
CA PHE A 140 -9.16 -7.13 -4.34
C PHE A 140 -8.75 -6.29 -3.12
N ILE A 141 -7.69 -5.50 -3.24
CA ILE A 141 -7.20 -4.61 -2.19
C ILE A 141 -7.12 -3.21 -2.76
N PHE A 142 -7.61 -2.21 -2.01
CA PHE A 142 -7.67 -0.86 -2.53
C PHE A 142 -7.73 0.20 -1.44
N LEU A 143 -7.23 1.38 -1.79
CA LEU A 143 -7.63 2.64 -1.19
C LEU A 143 -8.79 3.19 -2.03
N GLU A 144 -9.84 3.71 -1.38
CA GLU A 144 -11.05 4.17 -2.05
C GLU A 144 -11.60 5.44 -1.41
N TRP A 145 -12.09 6.37 -2.22
CA TRP A 145 -13.09 7.32 -1.76
C TRP A 145 -14.49 6.83 -2.08
N SER A 146 -15.41 7.05 -1.14
CA SER A 146 -16.82 6.72 -1.26
C SER A 146 -17.47 7.41 -2.48
N LYS A 147 -18.65 6.93 -2.84
CA LYS A 147 -19.25 7.21 -4.14
C LYS A 147 -19.63 8.68 -4.35
N ASP A 148 -20.57 9.18 -3.54
CA ASP A 148 -21.17 10.51 -3.77
C ASP A 148 -21.49 11.24 -2.45
N GLU A 149 -21.07 10.71 -1.31
CA GLU A 149 -21.28 11.32 0.00
C GLU A 149 -20.46 12.61 0.15
N THR A 150 -20.96 13.53 0.95
CA THR A 150 -20.23 14.76 1.33
C THR A 150 -20.25 14.90 2.86
N PRO A 151 -19.09 14.84 3.54
CA PRO A 151 -17.76 14.64 2.97
C PRO A 151 -17.57 13.20 2.46
N ARG A 152 -16.74 13.03 1.43
CA ARG A 152 -16.34 11.72 0.94
C ARG A 152 -15.57 10.96 2.00
N GLU A 153 -15.99 9.72 2.23
CA GLU A 153 -15.30 8.81 3.14
C GLU A 153 -14.08 8.20 2.45
N PHE A 154 -12.97 8.09 3.18
CA PHE A 154 -11.77 7.42 2.71
C PHE A 154 -11.67 6.02 3.32
N ARG A 155 -11.39 5.03 2.49
CA ARG A 155 -11.35 3.63 2.89
C ARG A 155 -10.06 2.95 2.50
N PHE A 156 -9.59 2.05 3.36
CA PHE A 156 -8.69 0.97 3.01
C PHE A 156 -9.46 -0.33 3.13
N ALA A 157 -9.56 -1.10 2.07
CA ALA A 157 -10.34 -2.33 2.04
C ALA A 157 -9.53 -3.52 1.52
N ILE A 158 -9.79 -4.68 2.12
CA ILE A 158 -9.22 -5.97 1.74
C ILE A 158 -10.39 -6.90 1.46
N ARG A 159 -10.72 -7.13 0.20
CA ARG A 159 -11.76 -8.08 -0.22
C ARG A 159 -11.09 -9.39 -0.62
N PRO A 160 -11.11 -10.44 0.23
CA PRO A 160 -10.58 -11.76 -0.11
C PRO A 160 -11.50 -12.48 -1.12
N LEU A 161 -11.45 -13.81 -1.19
CA LEU A 161 -12.38 -14.60 -2.02
C LEU A 161 -13.83 -14.19 -1.73
N GLU A 162 -14.61 -13.89 -2.79
CA GLU A 162 -15.98 -13.34 -2.67
C GLU A 162 -16.88 -14.22 -1.78
N GLN A 163 -16.79 -15.54 -1.91
CA GLN A 163 -17.56 -16.48 -1.09
C GLN A 163 -17.21 -16.42 0.41
N ILE A 164 -16.07 -15.85 0.78
CA ILE A 164 -15.64 -15.71 2.19
C ILE A 164 -16.17 -14.39 2.76
N TRP A 165 -15.85 -13.27 2.11
CA TRP A 165 -16.19 -11.96 2.69
C TRP A 165 -17.62 -11.50 2.39
N ASN A 166 -18.21 -11.96 1.28
CA ASN A 166 -19.56 -11.56 0.84
C ASN A 166 -20.39 -12.73 0.28
N PRO A 167 -20.61 -13.80 1.07
CA PRO A 167 -21.34 -14.99 0.63
C PRO A 167 -22.77 -14.69 0.17
N ASN A 168 -23.37 -13.65 0.72
CA ASN A 168 -24.74 -13.22 0.40
C ASN A 168 -24.81 -12.25 -0.77
N LYS A 169 -23.68 -11.92 -1.43
CA LYS A 169 -23.57 -11.01 -2.58
C LYS A 169 -24.25 -9.65 -2.34
N LEU A 170 -24.07 -9.10 -1.13
CA LEU A 170 -24.58 -7.79 -0.78
C LEU A 170 -23.93 -6.70 -1.64
N ASP A 171 -24.71 -5.67 -1.94
CA ASP A 171 -24.19 -4.48 -2.61
C ASP A 171 -23.23 -3.72 -1.68
N TRP A 172 -22.00 -3.47 -2.15
CA TRP A 172 -20.97 -2.74 -1.40
C TRP A 172 -21.46 -1.41 -0.83
N ALA A 173 -22.25 -0.65 -1.61
CA ALA A 173 -22.79 0.63 -1.17
C ALA A 173 -23.78 0.50 0.00
N LYS A 174 -24.45 -0.66 0.14
CA LYS A 174 -25.47 -0.90 1.17
C LYS A 174 -24.95 -1.60 2.41
N MET A 175 -23.70 -2.06 2.39
CA MET A 175 -23.10 -2.69 3.54
C MET A 175 -22.82 -1.71 4.67
N THR A 176 -22.98 -2.13 5.89
CA THR A 176 -22.49 -1.43 7.08
C THR A 176 -20.97 -1.57 7.22
N ASP A 177 -20.33 -0.73 8.03
CA ASP A 177 -18.88 -0.83 8.29
C ASP A 177 -18.51 -2.20 8.91
N ALA A 178 -19.38 -2.78 9.75
CA ALA A 178 -19.15 -4.11 10.33
C ALA A 178 -19.22 -5.27 9.30
N GLN A 179 -19.86 -5.06 8.17
CA GLN A 179 -19.98 -6.04 7.09
C GLN A 179 -18.87 -5.94 6.05
N ARG A 180 -18.00 -4.92 6.16
CA ARG A 180 -16.90 -4.67 5.24
C ARG A 180 -15.57 -5.01 5.88
N PRO A 181 -14.69 -5.80 5.25
CA PRO A 181 -13.31 -5.90 5.67
C PRO A 181 -12.54 -4.62 5.28
N ALA A 182 -12.83 -3.52 5.99
CA ALA A 182 -12.32 -2.20 5.67
C ALA A 182 -12.09 -1.34 6.91
N VAL A 183 -11.11 -0.44 6.82
CA VAL A 183 -11.00 0.75 7.67
C VAL A 183 -11.71 1.87 6.94
N ASN A 184 -12.74 2.47 7.53
CA ASN A 184 -13.52 3.56 6.97
C ASN A 184 -13.33 4.84 7.77
N LEU A 185 -12.92 5.93 7.11
CA LEU A 185 -12.70 7.23 7.70
C LEU A 185 -13.70 8.23 7.11
N LYS A 186 -14.67 8.64 7.92
CA LYS A 186 -15.69 9.62 7.51
C LYS A 186 -15.12 11.00 7.15
N ARG A 187 -13.97 11.34 7.73
CA ARG A 187 -13.21 12.57 7.42
C ARG A 187 -11.73 12.24 7.47
N ALA A 188 -11.09 12.21 6.34
CA ALA A 188 -9.65 12.01 6.23
C ALA A 188 -8.96 13.35 5.92
N PRO A 189 -7.68 13.55 6.33
CA PRO A 189 -7.00 14.84 6.27
C PRO A 189 -6.44 15.17 4.89
N PHE A 190 -7.26 15.03 3.83
CA PHE A 190 -6.84 15.38 2.47
C PHE A 190 -7.26 16.80 2.13
N SER A 191 -6.37 17.54 1.47
CA SER A 191 -6.64 18.88 0.95
C SER A 191 -5.77 19.20 -0.27
N ARG A 192 -6.09 20.28 -1.00
CA ARG A 192 -5.25 20.77 -2.11
C ARG A 192 -3.96 21.44 -1.63
N GLU A 193 -3.94 21.93 -0.38
CA GLU A 193 -2.85 22.71 0.20
C GLU A 193 -1.74 21.83 0.80
N ALA A 194 -2.05 20.58 1.16
CA ALA A 194 -1.13 19.70 1.85
C ALA A 194 -1.10 18.30 1.25
N TRP A 195 0.10 17.73 1.18
CA TRP A 195 0.29 16.34 0.86
C TRP A 195 -0.05 15.46 2.06
N THR A 196 -0.83 14.41 1.84
CA THR A 196 -1.14 13.38 2.83
C THR A 196 -0.41 12.09 2.49
N HIS A 197 0.35 11.57 3.43
CA HIS A 197 1.02 10.28 3.33
C HIS A 197 0.05 9.17 3.74
N ALA A 198 -0.21 8.23 2.85
CA ALA A 198 -0.98 7.03 3.15
C ALA A 198 -0.07 5.79 3.07
N VAL A 199 -0.14 4.96 4.11
CA VAL A 199 0.51 3.65 4.14
C VAL A 199 -0.54 2.61 4.51
N PHE A 200 -0.56 1.51 3.78
CA PHE A 200 -1.29 0.33 4.24
C PHE A 200 -0.36 -0.88 4.28
N THR A 201 -0.62 -1.77 5.23
CA THR A 201 0.12 -3.02 5.37
C THR A 201 -0.81 -4.21 5.37
N LEU A 202 -0.31 -5.30 4.85
CA LEU A 202 -0.89 -6.63 4.90
C LEU A 202 0.08 -7.53 5.64
N GLU A 203 -0.42 -8.31 6.57
CA GLU A 203 0.37 -9.27 7.33
C GLU A 203 -0.35 -10.62 7.36
N ASN A 204 0.40 -11.70 7.09
CA ASN A 204 -0.09 -13.09 7.17
C ASN A 204 -1.32 -13.40 6.30
N VAL A 205 -1.54 -12.70 5.19
CA VAL A 205 -2.58 -13.03 4.21
C VAL A 205 -2.33 -14.43 3.64
N ASN A 206 -3.36 -15.25 3.47
CA ASN A 206 -3.30 -16.67 3.09
C ASN A 206 -2.68 -17.61 4.15
N ASP A 207 -2.13 -17.13 5.24
CA ASP A 207 -1.52 -17.97 6.27
C ASP A 207 -2.60 -18.71 7.08
N LYS A 208 -2.55 -20.04 7.08
CA LYS A 208 -3.53 -20.86 7.82
C LYS A 208 -3.20 -21.02 9.30
N ALA A 209 -1.97 -20.69 9.71
CA ALA A 209 -1.49 -20.82 11.08
C ALA A 209 -1.50 -19.48 11.84
N LYS A 210 -1.53 -18.36 11.14
CA LYS A 210 -1.44 -17.03 11.73
C LYS A 210 -2.67 -16.19 11.39
N LYS A 211 -3.05 -15.30 12.29
CA LYS A 211 -4.13 -14.35 12.03
C LYS A 211 -3.67 -13.29 11.05
N PRO A 212 -4.39 -13.08 9.94
CA PRO A 212 -4.08 -12.01 9.03
C PRO A 212 -4.54 -10.66 9.60
N VAL A 213 -3.78 -9.60 9.28
CA VAL A 213 -4.09 -8.23 9.69
C VAL A 213 -3.78 -7.26 8.55
N GLY A 214 -4.73 -6.38 8.26
CA GLY A 214 -4.51 -5.18 7.47
C GLY A 214 -4.50 -3.94 8.35
N LYS A 215 -3.63 -2.96 8.07
CA LYS A 215 -3.62 -1.69 8.80
C LYS A 215 -3.52 -0.51 7.84
N LEU A 216 -4.11 0.62 8.23
CA LEU A 216 -4.02 1.89 7.52
C LEU A 216 -3.39 2.96 8.41
N TRP A 217 -2.42 3.69 7.88
CA TRP A 217 -1.88 4.90 8.49
C TRP A 217 -2.06 6.10 7.57
N LEU A 218 -2.34 7.26 8.16
CA LEU A 218 -2.23 8.55 7.49
C LEU A 218 -1.28 9.46 8.26
N ASN A 219 -0.34 10.08 7.54
CA ASN A 219 0.67 10.98 8.11
C ASN A 219 1.41 10.37 9.32
N GLY A 220 1.82 9.10 9.20
CA GLY A 220 2.53 8.36 10.24
C GLY A 220 1.67 7.89 11.43
N LYS A 221 0.35 8.16 11.44
CA LYS A 221 -0.57 7.79 12.52
C LYS A 221 -1.46 6.63 12.11
N LEU A 222 -1.59 5.62 12.97
CA LEU A 222 -2.50 4.49 12.76
C LEU A 222 -3.95 4.98 12.79
N MET A 223 -4.69 4.69 11.72
CA MET A 223 -6.09 5.06 11.54
C MET A 223 -7.06 3.92 11.83
N GLY A 224 -6.62 2.68 11.66
CA GLY A 224 -7.43 1.50 11.96
C GLY A 224 -6.81 0.21 11.47
N LYS A 225 -7.50 -0.90 11.80
CA LYS A 225 -7.08 -2.27 11.46
C LYS A 225 -8.25 -3.04 10.88
N ILE A 226 -7.92 -3.96 9.98
CA ILE A 226 -8.81 -5.01 9.49
C ILE A 226 -8.29 -6.30 10.11
N GLU A 227 -9.00 -6.82 11.10
CA GLU A 227 -8.66 -8.03 11.84
C GLU A 227 -9.91 -8.88 12.08
N ASN A 228 -9.71 -10.15 12.43
CA ASN A 228 -10.79 -11.14 12.61
C ASN A 228 -11.56 -11.48 11.32
N TRP A 229 -10.96 -11.26 10.16
CA TRP A 229 -11.44 -11.70 8.85
C TRP A 229 -10.57 -12.84 8.33
N ASP A 230 -11.17 -13.77 7.59
CA ASP A 230 -10.42 -14.72 6.77
C ASP A 230 -9.98 -13.98 5.48
N LEU A 231 -8.70 -13.65 5.40
CA LEU A 231 -8.12 -12.96 4.25
C LEU A 231 -7.47 -13.95 3.27
N THR A 232 -8.22 -14.98 2.86
CA THR A 232 -7.78 -15.92 1.84
C THR A 232 -8.03 -15.38 0.44
N PHE A 233 -6.97 -15.27 -0.34
CA PHE A 233 -6.94 -14.86 -1.74
C PHE A 233 -6.67 -16.05 -2.64
N GLY A 234 -7.18 -16.01 -3.87
CA GLY A 234 -7.00 -17.07 -4.84
C GLY A 234 -6.43 -16.60 -6.17
N TRP A 235 -5.68 -15.51 -6.22
CA TRP A 235 -5.08 -14.98 -7.43
C TRP A 235 -4.06 -15.93 -8.07
N ASN A 236 -3.95 -15.88 -9.40
CA ASN A 236 -2.76 -16.34 -10.08
C ASN A 236 -1.60 -15.37 -9.76
N PRO A 237 -0.48 -15.81 -9.15
CA PRO A 237 0.64 -14.94 -8.78
C PRO A 237 1.21 -14.12 -9.96
N ASP A 238 1.22 -14.67 -11.16
CA ASP A 238 1.74 -14.00 -12.36
C ASP A 238 0.83 -12.87 -12.86
N ALA A 239 -0.44 -12.85 -12.43
CA ALA A 239 -1.41 -11.83 -12.82
C ALA A 239 -1.49 -10.66 -11.82
N VAL A 240 -0.79 -10.75 -10.68
CA VAL A 240 -0.87 -9.71 -9.63
C VAL A 240 -0.20 -8.42 -10.12
N GLN A 241 -0.90 -7.30 -9.91
CA GLN A 241 -0.47 -5.96 -10.33
C GLN A 241 -0.78 -4.93 -9.26
N LEU A 242 0.09 -3.92 -9.18
CA LEU A 242 -0.19 -2.65 -8.51
C LEU A 242 -0.74 -1.69 -9.56
N VAL A 243 -1.89 -1.09 -9.30
CA VAL A 243 -2.62 -0.22 -10.24
C VAL A 243 -2.91 1.12 -9.57
N LEU A 244 -2.72 2.21 -10.31
CA LEU A 244 -2.97 3.56 -9.82
C LEU A 244 -4.12 4.23 -10.57
N GLY A 245 -4.84 5.10 -9.88
CA GLY A 245 -5.68 6.14 -10.48
C GLY A 245 -6.99 5.65 -11.09
N ALA A 246 -7.59 4.55 -10.61
CA ALA A 246 -8.89 4.12 -11.10
C ALA A 246 -9.98 5.15 -10.73
N ALA A 247 -10.49 5.86 -11.73
CA ALA A 247 -11.43 6.99 -11.59
C ALA A 247 -10.93 8.13 -10.67
N TYR A 248 -9.63 8.22 -10.43
CA TYR A 248 -9.01 9.20 -9.53
C TYR A 248 -8.74 10.52 -10.24
N VAL A 249 -8.92 11.62 -9.52
CA VAL A 249 -8.51 12.98 -9.89
C VAL A 249 -7.69 13.56 -8.73
N GLY A 250 -6.49 14.05 -9.02
CA GLY A 250 -5.57 14.56 -8.01
C GLY A 250 -4.13 14.18 -8.27
N HIS A 251 -3.28 14.36 -7.27
CA HIS A 251 -1.84 14.13 -7.40
C HIS A 251 -1.41 12.91 -6.58
N LEU A 252 -0.48 12.12 -7.15
CA LEU A 252 0.23 11.05 -6.45
C LEU A 252 1.74 11.29 -6.56
N ASP A 253 2.47 10.87 -5.52
CA ASP A 253 3.93 10.96 -5.49
C ASP A 253 4.55 9.88 -4.61
N ASP A 254 5.83 9.59 -4.82
CA ASP A 254 6.71 8.78 -3.97
C ASP A 254 6.07 7.41 -3.59
N LEU A 255 5.60 6.68 -4.61
CA LEU A 255 5.00 5.36 -4.45
C LEU A 255 6.08 4.33 -4.10
N ALA A 256 5.90 3.60 -3.01
CA ALA A 256 6.83 2.56 -2.60
C ALA A 256 6.12 1.28 -2.14
N VAL A 257 6.81 0.14 -2.32
CA VAL A 257 6.38 -1.18 -1.84
C VAL A 257 7.49 -1.83 -1.03
N PHE A 258 7.09 -2.53 0.04
CA PHE A 258 7.98 -3.24 0.94
C PHE A 258 7.56 -4.71 1.06
N SER A 259 8.51 -5.62 1.15
CA SER A 259 8.33 -7.08 1.14
C SER A 259 7.68 -7.67 2.41
N ARG A 260 7.31 -6.82 3.38
CA ARG A 260 6.68 -7.22 4.63
C ARG A 260 5.77 -6.13 5.18
N ALA A 261 4.99 -6.47 6.18
CA ALA A 261 4.30 -5.46 6.97
C ALA A 261 5.31 -4.60 7.73
N LEU A 262 5.22 -3.28 7.58
CA LEU A 262 6.01 -2.31 8.34
C LEU A 262 5.42 -2.15 9.75
N THR A 263 6.30 -1.95 10.72
CA THR A 263 5.93 -1.61 12.10
C THR A 263 5.48 -0.15 12.20
N ASP A 264 4.79 0.21 13.27
CA ASP A 264 4.34 1.58 13.53
C ASP A 264 5.53 2.57 13.57
N ALA A 265 6.68 2.14 14.13
CA ALA A 265 7.92 2.95 14.16
C ALA A 265 8.50 3.17 12.76
N GLU A 266 8.50 2.14 11.91
CA GLU A 266 8.97 2.24 10.53
C GLU A 266 8.05 3.11 9.67
N VAL A 267 6.73 3.05 9.86
CA VAL A 267 5.79 3.94 9.18
C VAL A 267 6.01 5.41 9.60
N THR A 268 6.27 5.65 10.89
CA THR A 268 6.60 7.00 11.39
C THR A 268 7.92 7.50 10.79
N GLN A 269 8.94 6.64 10.72
CA GLN A 269 10.22 6.97 10.09
C GLN A 269 10.06 7.25 8.59
N LEU A 270 9.30 6.41 7.87
CA LEU A 270 9.03 6.58 6.45
C LEU A 270 8.34 7.91 6.16
N HIS A 271 7.35 8.29 6.99
CA HIS A 271 6.69 9.59 6.92
C HIS A 271 7.65 10.76 7.12
N GLY A 272 8.68 10.58 7.95
CA GLY A 272 9.67 11.61 8.33
C GLY A 272 10.86 11.74 7.36
N LEU A 273 10.94 10.96 6.28
CA LEU A 273 12.02 11.09 5.29
C LEU A 273 12.01 12.49 4.66
N LYS A 274 13.18 13.07 4.50
CA LYS A 274 13.33 14.48 4.04
C LYS A 274 13.25 14.61 2.54
N THR A 275 13.78 13.62 1.82
CA THR A 275 13.81 13.60 0.35
C THR A 275 13.06 12.40 -0.23
N GLY A 276 12.20 11.78 0.59
CA GLY A 276 11.37 10.64 0.18
C GLY A 276 12.11 9.30 0.19
N VAL A 277 11.46 8.30 -0.38
CA VAL A 277 11.93 6.90 -0.36
C VAL A 277 13.27 6.70 -1.07
N ARG A 278 13.72 7.65 -1.90
CA ARG A 278 15.07 7.62 -2.49
C ARG A 278 16.20 7.52 -1.46
N GLU A 279 15.98 7.99 -0.21
CA GLU A 279 16.93 7.83 0.90
C GLU A 279 17.18 6.35 1.26
N LEU A 280 16.28 5.47 0.87
CA LEU A 280 16.33 4.04 1.15
C LEU A 280 16.92 3.21 -0.01
N HIS A 281 17.28 3.82 -1.14
CA HIS A 281 17.86 3.08 -2.26
C HIS A 281 19.16 2.38 -1.86
N PRO A 282 19.44 1.17 -2.42
CA PRO A 282 20.65 0.38 -2.12
C PRO A 282 21.95 1.11 -2.45
#